data_3ec6e15c0894c94073ada8eae66e4af9
#
_entry.id   3ec6e15c0894c94073ada8eae66e4af9
#
_cell.length_a   1.000
_cell.length_b   1.000
_cell.length_c   1.000
_cell.angle_alpha   90.00
_cell.angle_beta   90.00
_cell.angle_gamma   90.00
#
_symmetry.space_group_name_H-M   'P 1'
#
loop_
_entity.id
_entity.type
_entity.pdbx_description
1 polymer ?
#
loop_
_entity_poly.entity_id
_entity_poly.type
_entity_poly.pdbx_seq_one_letter_code
_entity_poly.pdbx_strand_id
1 'polypeptide(L)'
;MKILVLAPHPFFQARGTPLAVRTVLEFLSARGHQIDVLTFHEGEDVEIPNCRIHRTGRLPWVRNIRPGFSTKKVISDVFMFAKCLRMVRKNRYDLIHAVEESAFIAAAMQSLTGVPYVYDMDSSLAEQMVDAYPSLHFAFPALRRCEALAVRRSLGVLTVCAALEDVAHGHAPDKTVGRVEDTTLLAPGAHSGNGQAAETSLPPGVSSQSLVAMYVGNLEHYQGIGLLIDGFRHTVARVPNAHLVIVGGLDQDIERYRRRAQQLGIVTQVHFLGPRPVASLNGLLQRADVLVSPRLKGLNTPMKIYSYLDSGTAVLATRLRSHTQVLDDRTAYLVAPEPEALGDGLAHLLSDPGLRARLATQAKAYVQQEFTPEAAHRKLSAFYTMMESKASGAKA
;
A
#
# COMPACT_ATOMS: atom_id res chain seq x y z
N MET A 1 26.07 6.16 9.26
CA MET A 1 25.42 7.46 9.46
C MET A 1 24.43 7.41 10.60
N LYS A 2 24.05 8.57 11.17
CA LYS A 2 22.91 8.70 12.08
C LYS A 2 21.73 9.29 11.31
N ILE A 3 20.67 8.52 11.16
CA ILE A 3 19.50 8.86 10.32
C ILE A 3 18.29 9.11 11.20
N LEU A 4 17.55 10.20 10.96
CA LEU A 4 16.23 10.44 11.54
C LEU A 4 15.17 10.09 10.52
N VAL A 5 14.33 9.08 10.82
CA VAL A 5 13.19 8.71 10.01
C VAL A 5 11.93 9.37 10.56
N LEU A 6 11.22 10.13 9.74
CA LEU A 6 9.94 10.75 10.08
C LEU A 6 8.82 9.92 9.46
N ALA A 7 8.02 9.25 10.29
CA ALA A 7 6.90 8.40 9.89
C ALA A 7 5.58 8.99 10.42
N PRO A 8 4.85 9.81 9.63
CA PRO A 8 3.68 10.57 10.07
C PRO A 8 2.41 9.70 10.13
N HIS A 9 2.50 8.59 10.83
CA HIS A 9 1.41 7.62 11.04
C HIS A 9 1.66 6.82 12.33
N PRO A 10 0.65 6.11 12.86
CA PRO A 10 0.85 5.11 13.91
C PRO A 10 1.83 4.03 13.45
N PHE A 11 2.91 3.81 14.17
CA PHE A 11 3.93 2.82 13.88
C PHE A 11 4.23 1.96 15.12
N PHE A 12 4.22 0.62 15.09
CA PHE A 12 3.99 -0.23 13.95
C PHE A 12 2.50 -0.61 13.86
N GLN A 13 2.02 -0.82 12.63
CA GLN A 13 0.74 -1.46 12.31
C GLN A 13 0.94 -2.33 11.07
N ALA A 14 0.37 -3.53 11.05
CA ALA A 14 0.51 -4.49 9.94
C ALA A 14 -0.36 -4.08 8.73
N ARG A 15 -0.10 -2.91 8.14
CA ARG A 15 -0.81 -2.37 6.97
C ARG A 15 0.04 -1.37 6.19
N GLY A 16 -0.16 -1.28 4.87
CA GLY A 16 0.30 -0.21 3.96
C GLY A 16 1.65 0.43 4.30
N THR A 17 1.71 1.75 4.34
CA THR A 17 2.92 2.55 4.62
C THR A 17 3.75 2.09 5.83
N PRO A 18 3.18 1.70 7.01
CA PRO A 18 3.97 1.14 8.10
C PRO A 18 4.81 -0.08 7.75
N LEU A 19 4.33 -0.95 6.84
CA LEU A 19 5.09 -2.12 6.37
C LEU A 19 6.23 -1.69 5.43
N ALA A 20 5.99 -0.77 4.51
CA ALA A 20 7.03 -0.20 3.65
C ALA A 20 8.14 0.47 4.47
N VAL A 21 7.76 1.31 5.45
CA VAL A 21 8.71 1.95 6.38
C VAL A 21 9.51 0.92 7.15
N ARG A 22 8.90 -0.17 7.62
CA ARG A 22 9.62 -1.26 8.30
C ARG A 22 10.70 -1.85 7.40
N THR A 23 10.41 -2.12 6.14
CA THR A 23 11.38 -2.63 5.17
C THR A 23 12.58 -1.68 5.01
N VAL A 24 12.32 -0.36 4.93
CA VAL A 24 13.40 0.65 4.89
C VAL A 24 14.21 0.66 6.18
N LEU A 25 13.59 0.56 7.36
CA LEU A 25 14.29 0.53 8.64
C LEU A 25 15.16 -0.72 8.79
N GLU A 26 14.66 -1.88 8.42
CA GLU A 26 15.41 -3.14 8.44
C GLU A 26 16.60 -3.09 7.49
N PHE A 27 16.42 -2.53 6.29
CA PHE A 27 17.50 -2.29 5.32
C PHE A 27 18.58 -1.35 5.89
N LEU A 28 18.20 -0.19 6.42
CA LEU A 28 19.15 0.79 6.98
C LEU A 28 19.88 0.23 8.20
N SER A 29 19.19 -0.53 9.04
CA SER A 29 19.78 -1.23 10.19
C SER A 29 20.82 -2.26 9.77
N ALA A 30 20.49 -3.10 8.78
CA ALA A 30 21.40 -4.11 8.22
C ALA A 30 22.65 -3.48 7.60
N ARG A 31 22.54 -2.24 7.09
CA ARG A 31 23.65 -1.45 6.54
C ARG A 31 24.51 -0.77 7.63
N GLY A 32 24.18 -0.98 8.91
CA GLY A 32 24.97 -0.50 10.07
C GLY A 32 24.69 0.97 10.43
N HIS A 33 23.58 1.56 9.97
CA HIS A 33 23.21 2.91 10.39
C HIS A 33 22.58 2.93 11.78
N GLN A 34 22.76 4.06 12.49
CA GLN A 34 22.01 4.36 13.70
C GLN A 34 20.72 5.11 13.32
N ILE A 35 19.59 4.60 13.77
CA ILE A 35 18.28 5.09 13.32
C ILE A 35 17.47 5.56 14.53
N ASP A 36 17.04 6.81 14.49
CA ASP A 36 15.97 7.32 15.35
C ASP A 36 14.69 7.47 14.49
N VAL A 37 13.60 6.81 14.87
CA VAL A 37 12.29 6.92 14.18
C VAL A 37 11.40 7.83 15.00
N LEU A 38 10.89 8.90 14.42
CA LEU A 38 9.85 9.74 15.01
C LEU A 38 8.50 9.43 14.37
N THR A 39 7.54 8.97 15.18
CA THR A 39 6.21 8.55 14.76
C THR A 39 5.12 9.14 15.65
N PHE A 40 3.86 8.99 15.27
CA PHE A 40 2.72 9.37 16.10
C PHE A 40 2.66 8.56 17.39
N HIS A 41 1.80 8.96 18.34
CA HIS A 41 1.73 8.38 19.68
C HIS A 41 1.08 6.98 19.72
N GLU A 42 0.36 6.58 18.66
CA GLU A 42 -0.27 5.26 18.53
C GLU A 42 0.66 4.28 17.82
N GLY A 43 0.38 2.99 17.96
CA GLY A 43 1.09 1.87 17.31
C GLY A 43 1.76 0.94 18.30
N GLU A 44 2.21 -0.22 17.80
CA GLU A 44 2.88 -1.26 18.58
C GLU A 44 4.40 -1.00 18.61
N ASP A 45 5.08 -1.51 19.63
CA ASP A 45 6.52 -1.48 19.66
C ASP A 45 7.10 -2.66 18.87
N VAL A 46 8.09 -2.38 18.04
CA VAL A 46 8.81 -3.36 17.21
C VAL A 46 10.30 -3.20 17.47
N GLU A 47 10.96 -4.32 17.70
CA GLU A 47 12.41 -4.35 17.88
C GLU A 47 13.10 -4.49 16.51
N ILE A 48 13.90 -3.48 16.16
CA ILE A 48 14.79 -3.47 15.00
C ILE A 48 16.19 -3.11 15.51
N PRO A 49 17.24 -3.90 15.21
CA PRO A 49 18.60 -3.59 15.65
C PRO A 49 19.02 -2.16 15.23
N ASN A 50 19.79 -1.48 16.06
CA ASN A 50 20.26 -0.11 15.84
C ASN A 50 19.16 0.95 15.62
N CYS A 51 17.91 0.63 15.92
CA CYS A 51 16.76 1.50 15.70
C CYS A 51 16.09 1.84 17.04
N ARG A 52 15.81 3.14 17.26
CA ARG A 52 15.09 3.64 18.41
C ARG A 52 13.83 4.38 17.99
N ILE A 53 12.67 3.94 18.48
CA ILE A 53 11.37 4.54 18.18
C ILE A 53 11.07 5.65 19.20
N HIS A 54 10.78 6.84 18.71
CA HIS A 54 10.32 8.01 19.45
C HIS A 54 8.90 8.36 19.03
N ARG A 55 7.97 8.38 19.99
CA ARG A 55 6.58 8.72 19.74
C ARG A 55 6.32 10.20 20.05
N THR A 56 5.41 10.85 19.31
CA THR A 56 4.87 12.16 19.70
C THR A 56 4.19 12.06 21.07
N GLY A 57 3.99 13.22 21.73
CA GLY A 57 3.26 13.24 23.01
C GLY A 57 1.85 12.65 22.86
N ARG A 58 1.37 11.98 23.91
CA ARG A 58 -0.02 11.46 23.91
C ARG A 58 -1.02 12.61 23.89
N LEU A 59 -1.93 12.56 22.93
CA LEU A 59 -3.04 13.49 22.77
C LEU A 59 -4.33 12.75 23.10
N PRO A 60 -4.93 12.93 24.29
CA PRO A 60 -6.07 12.11 24.75
C PRO A 60 -7.28 12.15 23.81
N TRP A 61 -7.46 13.28 23.08
CA TRP A 61 -8.57 13.50 22.13
C TRP A 61 -8.23 13.05 20.69
N VAL A 62 -6.99 12.72 20.39
CA VAL A 62 -6.57 12.20 19.07
C VAL A 62 -6.37 10.68 19.19
N ARG A 63 -7.39 9.93 18.79
CA ARG A 63 -7.37 8.46 18.77
C ARG A 63 -7.85 7.94 17.43
N ASN A 64 -7.40 6.71 17.09
CA ASN A 64 -7.77 6.02 15.84
C ASN A 64 -7.41 6.85 14.61
N ILE A 65 -6.12 7.21 14.47
CA ILE A 65 -5.62 7.95 13.31
C ILE A 65 -5.70 7.03 12.08
N ARG A 66 -6.56 7.41 11.12
CA ARG A 66 -6.74 6.67 9.87
C ARG A 66 -5.73 7.09 8.81
N PRO A 67 -5.43 6.23 7.82
CA PRO A 67 -4.70 6.61 6.62
C PRO A 67 -5.40 7.75 5.86
N GLY A 68 -4.63 8.50 5.09
CA GLY A 68 -5.12 9.63 4.32
C GLY A 68 -5.20 10.92 5.13
N PHE A 69 -5.60 12.00 4.49
CA PHE A 69 -5.68 13.33 5.10
C PHE A 69 -6.81 13.41 6.13
N SER A 70 -6.49 13.92 7.33
CA SER A 70 -7.48 14.18 8.38
C SER A 70 -7.00 15.28 9.33
N THR A 71 -7.93 16.00 9.97
CA THR A 71 -7.61 17.04 10.97
C THR A 71 -6.79 16.48 12.14
N LYS A 72 -7.03 15.23 12.53
CA LYS A 72 -6.25 14.53 13.56
C LYS A 72 -4.79 14.36 13.15
N LYS A 73 -4.55 14.07 11.87
CA LYS A 73 -3.21 13.90 11.30
C LYS A 73 -2.48 15.25 11.30
N VAL A 74 -3.12 16.33 10.85
CA VAL A 74 -2.55 17.68 10.88
C VAL A 74 -2.14 18.11 12.29
N ILE A 75 -2.99 17.87 13.29
CA ILE A 75 -2.65 18.16 14.70
C ILE A 75 -1.41 17.34 15.12
N SER A 76 -1.37 16.06 14.80
CA SER A 76 -0.24 15.19 15.13
C SER A 76 1.05 15.64 14.45
N ASP A 77 0.98 16.17 13.22
CA ASP A 77 2.11 16.73 12.47
C ASP A 77 2.71 17.97 13.13
N VAL A 78 1.88 18.84 13.74
CA VAL A 78 2.37 19.99 14.52
C VAL A 78 3.21 19.51 15.72
N PHE A 79 2.74 18.48 16.44
CA PHE A 79 3.51 17.91 17.55
C PHE A 79 4.77 17.17 17.06
N MET A 80 4.69 16.51 15.90
CA MET A 80 5.84 15.88 15.25
C MET A 80 6.87 16.92 14.87
N PHE A 81 6.47 18.05 14.28
CA PHE A 81 7.36 19.16 13.94
C PHE A 81 8.12 19.68 15.18
N ALA A 82 7.39 19.98 16.27
CA ALA A 82 8.01 20.50 17.50
C ALA A 82 9.00 19.50 18.11
N LYS A 83 8.67 18.20 18.10
CA LYS A 83 9.56 17.14 18.59
C LYS A 83 10.74 16.92 17.66
N CYS A 84 10.53 16.92 16.34
CA CYS A 84 11.57 16.83 15.33
C CYS A 84 12.60 17.95 15.51
N LEU A 85 12.18 19.21 15.63
CA LEU A 85 13.05 20.36 15.85
C LEU A 85 13.90 20.22 17.13
N ARG A 86 13.29 19.71 18.22
CA ARG A 86 14.01 19.44 19.47
C ARG A 86 15.05 18.32 19.28
N MET A 87 14.70 17.26 18.54
CA MET A 87 15.61 16.14 18.30
C MET A 87 16.79 16.56 17.43
N VAL A 88 16.56 17.30 16.34
CA VAL A 88 17.61 17.75 15.43
C VAL A 88 18.56 18.76 16.10
N ARG A 89 18.04 19.61 17.00
CA ARG A 89 18.88 20.53 17.80
C ARG A 89 19.72 19.80 18.86
N LYS A 90 19.19 18.71 19.45
CA LYS A 90 19.86 17.97 20.50
C LYS A 90 20.88 16.96 19.98
N ASN A 91 20.63 16.39 18.80
CA ASN A 91 21.45 15.36 18.17
C ASN A 91 21.94 15.83 16.80
N ARG A 92 23.13 15.36 16.40
CA ARG A 92 23.63 15.56 15.04
C ARG A 92 23.14 14.40 14.17
N TYR A 93 22.24 14.68 13.26
CA TYR A 93 21.83 13.74 12.22
C TYR A 93 22.57 14.03 10.92
N ASP A 94 22.86 12.97 10.18
CA ASP A 94 23.51 13.05 8.87
C ASP A 94 22.49 13.19 7.75
N LEU A 95 21.30 12.62 7.95
CA LEU A 95 20.22 12.56 6.98
C LEU A 95 18.87 12.48 7.69
N ILE A 96 17.85 13.11 7.12
CA ILE A 96 16.45 12.85 7.46
C ILE A 96 15.82 12.02 6.33
N HIS A 97 15.18 10.91 6.66
CA HIS A 97 14.31 10.16 5.75
C HIS A 97 12.86 10.52 6.07
N ALA A 98 12.20 11.20 5.17
CA ALA A 98 10.89 11.79 5.41
C ALA A 98 9.81 11.09 4.58
N VAL A 99 8.89 10.41 5.24
CA VAL A 99 7.80 9.65 4.62
C VAL A 99 6.59 10.58 4.42
N GLU A 100 5.99 10.54 3.25
CA GLU A 100 4.78 11.29 2.89
C GLU A 100 4.87 12.80 3.26
N GLU A 101 3.85 13.35 3.94
CA GLU A 101 3.78 14.79 4.31
C GLU A 101 4.89 15.23 5.26
N SER A 102 5.58 14.31 5.94
CA SER A 102 6.73 14.70 6.77
C SER A 102 7.89 15.29 5.94
N ALA A 103 7.86 15.17 4.61
CA ALA A 103 8.78 15.86 3.72
C ALA A 103 8.73 17.38 3.89
N PHE A 104 7.57 17.96 4.22
CA PHE A 104 7.47 19.40 4.53
C PHE A 104 8.15 19.75 5.86
N ILE A 105 8.05 18.87 6.86
CA ILE A 105 8.77 19.00 8.13
C ILE A 105 10.29 18.93 7.86
N ALA A 106 10.73 17.96 7.06
CA ALA A 106 12.13 17.79 6.71
C ALA A 106 12.69 18.97 5.91
N ALA A 107 11.93 19.53 4.96
CA ALA A 107 12.30 20.73 4.23
C ALA A 107 12.48 21.96 5.14
N ALA A 108 11.63 22.12 6.15
CA ALA A 108 11.78 23.15 7.17
C ALA A 108 13.02 22.90 8.05
N MET A 109 13.27 21.65 8.47
CA MET A 109 14.47 21.29 9.23
C MET A 109 15.75 21.57 8.42
N GLN A 110 15.77 21.24 7.14
CA GLN A 110 16.89 21.55 6.26
C GLN A 110 17.16 23.05 6.23
N SER A 111 16.12 23.89 6.11
CA SER A 111 16.26 25.35 6.11
C SER A 111 16.79 25.91 7.44
N LEU A 112 16.43 25.27 8.57
CA LEU A 112 16.80 25.74 9.92
C LEU A 112 18.14 25.21 10.41
N THR A 113 18.56 24.04 9.96
CA THR A 113 19.69 23.31 10.56
C THR A 113 20.70 22.78 9.54
N GLY A 114 20.40 22.88 8.24
CA GLY A 114 21.24 22.36 7.15
C GLY A 114 21.20 20.84 6.96
N VAL A 115 20.48 20.08 7.80
CA VAL A 115 20.41 18.62 7.67
C VAL A 115 19.67 18.24 6.39
N PRO A 116 20.33 17.53 5.45
CA PRO A 116 19.70 17.12 4.20
C PRO A 116 18.63 16.05 4.42
N TYR A 117 17.71 15.90 3.45
CA TYR A 117 16.67 14.88 3.54
C TYR A 117 16.41 14.14 2.23
N VAL A 118 15.94 12.90 2.36
CA VAL A 118 15.31 12.08 1.32
C VAL A 118 13.79 12.18 1.50
N TYR A 119 13.07 12.36 0.40
CA TYR A 119 11.61 12.30 0.40
C TYR A 119 11.14 10.91 -0.03
N ASP A 120 10.51 10.18 0.88
CA ASP A 120 9.85 8.90 0.61
C ASP A 120 8.39 9.16 0.24
N MET A 121 8.09 9.02 -1.06
CA MET A 121 6.84 9.45 -1.69
C MET A 121 5.95 8.23 -1.95
N ASP A 122 5.16 7.82 -0.94
CA ASP A 122 4.17 6.75 -1.07
C ASP A 122 2.93 7.20 -1.84
N SER A 123 2.72 8.51 -1.97
CA SER A 123 1.58 9.11 -2.68
C SER A 123 1.85 10.55 -3.09
N SER A 124 1.12 11.07 -4.07
CA SER A 124 1.06 12.51 -4.33
C SER A 124 0.07 13.16 -3.34
N LEU A 125 0.59 14.00 -2.45
CA LEU A 125 -0.22 14.71 -1.46
C LEU A 125 -1.18 15.71 -2.12
N ALA A 126 -0.76 16.35 -3.22
CA ALA A 126 -1.59 17.26 -3.97
C ALA A 126 -2.84 16.54 -4.51
N GLU A 127 -2.68 15.34 -5.08
CA GLU A 127 -3.78 14.54 -5.59
C GLU A 127 -4.65 13.96 -4.48
N GLN A 128 -4.04 13.42 -3.42
CA GLN A 128 -4.80 12.91 -2.27
C GLN A 128 -5.70 13.98 -1.64
N MET A 129 -5.23 15.23 -1.52
CA MET A 129 -6.02 16.31 -0.95
C MET A 129 -7.24 16.66 -1.80
N VAL A 130 -7.07 16.73 -3.10
CA VAL A 130 -8.18 17.04 -4.03
C VAL A 130 -9.15 15.86 -4.14
N ASP A 131 -8.66 14.63 -4.08
CA ASP A 131 -9.49 13.43 -4.06
C ASP A 131 -10.35 13.32 -2.80
N ALA A 132 -9.76 13.66 -1.65
CA ALA A 132 -10.47 13.65 -0.37
C ALA A 132 -11.45 14.83 -0.22
N TYR A 133 -11.08 15.98 -0.78
CA TYR A 133 -11.84 17.23 -0.71
C TYR A 133 -11.97 17.87 -2.10
N PRO A 134 -12.94 17.47 -2.92
CA PRO A 134 -13.12 18.02 -4.27
C PRO A 134 -13.28 19.54 -4.32
N SER A 135 -13.78 20.15 -3.23
CA SER A 135 -13.86 21.60 -3.07
C SER A 135 -12.50 22.31 -3.09
N LEU A 136 -11.40 21.59 -2.84
CA LEU A 136 -10.04 22.14 -2.89
C LEU A 136 -9.41 22.08 -4.30
N HIS A 137 -10.17 21.72 -5.33
CA HIS A 137 -9.65 21.63 -6.70
C HIS A 137 -9.05 22.96 -7.20
N PHE A 138 -9.60 24.09 -6.78
CA PHE A 138 -9.04 25.42 -7.08
C PHE A 138 -7.63 25.63 -6.50
N ALA A 139 -7.31 24.97 -5.39
CA ALA A 139 -6.01 25.06 -4.72
C ALA A 139 -4.97 24.08 -5.29
N PHE A 140 -5.36 23.18 -6.17
CA PHE A 140 -4.48 22.14 -6.74
C PHE A 140 -3.15 22.68 -7.29
N PRO A 141 -3.11 23.80 -8.05
CA PRO A 141 -1.83 24.36 -8.52
C PRO A 141 -0.90 24.79 -7.37
N ALA A 142 -1.46 25.30 -6.28
CA ALA A 142 -0.67 25.70 -5.09
C ALA A 142 -0.16 24.45 -4.35
N LEU A 143 -0.99 23.42 -4.17
CA LEU A 143 -0.58 22.16 -3.55
C LEU A 143 0.54 21.49 -4.36
N ARG A 144 0.43 21.46 -5.69
CA ARG A 144 1.50 20.95 -6.56
C ARG A 144 2.81 21.75 -6.44
N ARG A 145 2.72 23.07 -6.27
CA ARG A 145 3.93 23.89 -6.03
C ARG A 145 4.58 23.57 -4.70
N CYS A 146 3.81 23.33 -3.65
CA CYS A 146 4.34 22.88 -2.36
C CYS A 146 5.01 21.50 -2.46
N GLU A 147 4.37 20.54 -3.13
CA GLU A 147 4.95 19.23 -3.38
C GLU A 147 6.23 19.33 -4.22
N ALA A 148 6.22 20.14 -5.28
CA ALA A 148 7.40 20.41 -6.10
C ALA A 148 8.55 21.01 -5.28
N LEU A 149 8.27 21.87 -4.32
CA LEU A 149 9.30 22.43 -3.43
C LEU A 149 9.94 21.33 -2.57
N ALA A 150 9.14 20.43 -2.00
CA ALA A 150 9.65 19.30 -1.23
C ALA A 150 10.52 18.36 -2.09
N VAL A 151 10.08 18.05 -3.32
CA VAL A 151 10.86 17.27 -4.28
C VAL A 151 12.17 17.96 -4.64
N ARG A 152 12.14 19.25 -5.01
CA ARG A 152 13.33 19.99 -5.47
C ARG A 152 14.38 20.14 -4.39
N ARG A 153 13.98 20.33 -3.13
CA ARG A 153 14.88 20.52 -1.99
C ARG A 153 15.47 19.22 -1.45
N SER A 154 14.81 18.07 -1.65
CA SER A 154 15.34 16.78 -1.21
C SER A 154 16.67 16.44 -1.90
N LEU A 155 17.51 15.61 -1.29
CA LEU A 155 18.68 15.01 -1.94
C LEU A 155 18.27 14.04 -3.05
N GLY A 156 17.19 13.33 -2.84
CA GLY A 156 16.56 12.39 -3.76
C GLY A 156 15.17 12.03 -3.28
N VAL A 157 14.41 11.40 -4.16
CA VAL A 157 13.05 10.92 -3.90
C VAL A 157 13.02 9.41 -4.02
N LEU A 158 12.45 8.74 -3.05
CA LEU A 158 12.09 7.32 -3.12
C LEU A 158 10.62 7.23 -3.48
N THR A 159 10.25 6.39 -4.43
CA THR A 159 8.86 6.22 -4.87
C THR A 159 8.47 4.74 -4.88
N VAL A 160 7.19 4.45 -4.62
CA VAL A 160 6.69 3.07 -4.57
C VAL A 160 6.15 2.57 -5.92
N CYS A 161 6.13 3.42 -6.96
CA CYS A 161 5.62 3.02 -8.28
C CYS A 161 6.03 3.99 -9.38
N ALA A 162 5.92 3.54 -10.64
CA ALA A 162 6.27 4.33 -11.83
C ALA A 162 5.46 5.63 -11.96
N ALA A 163 4.18 5.62 -11.58
CA ALA A 163 3.35 6.82 -11.65
C ALA A 163 3.83 7.94 -10.73
N LEU A 164 4.33 7.59 -9.53
CA LEU A 164 4.92 8.57 -8.60
C LEU A 164 6.32 9.00 -9.03
N GLU A 165 7.09 8.13 -9.65
CA GLU A 165 8.37 8.48 -10.30
C GLU A 165 8.14 9.57 -11.37
N ASP A 166 7.12 9.41 -12.23
CA ASP A 166 6.75 10.42 -13.21
C ASP A 166 6.30 11.75 -12.56
N VAL A 167 5.58 11.70 -11.44
CA VAL A 167 5.22 12.90 -10.67
C VAL A 167 6.48 13.60 -10.14
N ALA A 168 7.42 12.85 -9.56
CA ALA A 168 8.67 13.40 -9.04
C ALA A 168 9.52 14.05 -10.15
N HIS A 169 9.69 13.38 -11.29
CA HIS A 169 10.37 13.94 -12.47
C HIS A 169 9.63 15.12 -13.08
N GLY A 170 8.27 15.11 -13.07
CA GLY A 170 7.47 16.27 -13.47
C GLY A 170 7.69 17.52 -12.61
N HIS A 171 8.07 17.34 -11.33
CA HIS A 171 8.44 18.43 -10.43
C HIS A 171 9.92 18.85 -10.56
N ALA A 172 10.81 17.91 -10.86
CA ALA A 172 12.25 18.14 -11.02
C ALA A 172 12.84 17.06 -11.96
N PRO A 173 13.00 17.36 -13.27
CA PRO A 173 13.45 16.37 -14.26
C PRO A 173 14.78 15.70 -13.93
N ASP A 174 15.73 16.46 -13.37
CA ASP A 174 17.07 15.96 -13.04
C ASP A 174 17.19 15.37 -11.62
N LYS A 175 16.05 15.21 -10.92
CA LYS A 175 16.07 14.66 -9.56
C LYS A 175 16.47 13.18 -9.57
N THR A 176 17.36 12.81 -8.64
CA THR A 176 17.64 11.40 -8.38
C THR A 176 16.40 10.77 -7.75
N VAL A 177 15.76 9.86 -8.49
CA VAL A 177 14.61 9.10 -8.02
C VAL A 177 15.02 7.63 -7.94
N GLY A 178 14.71 6.99 -6.82
CA GLY A 178 14.75 5.54 -6.66
C GLY A 178 13.34 5.01 -6.63
N ARG A 179 13.08 3.91 -7.36
CA ARG A 179 11.79 3.24 -7.30
C ARG A 179 11.92 1.91 -6.57
N VAL A 180 11.21 1.78 -5.47
CA VAL A 180 11.15 0.57 -4.65
C VAL A 180 9.69 0.24 -4.39
N GLU A 181 9.20 -0.70 -5.15
CA GLU A 181 7.82 -1.18 -5.04
C GLU A 181 7.61 -1.98 -3.74
N ASP A 182 6.36 -2.08 -3.31
CA ASP A 182 5.97 -2.97 -2.22
C ASP A 182 6.32 -4.43 -2.56
N THR A 183 6.51 -5.23 -1.52
CA THR A 183 6.77 -6.66 -1.64
C THR A 183 5.57 -7.47 -1.21
N THR A 184 5.57 -8.77 -1.55
CA THR A 184 4.56 -9.71 -1.06
C THR A 184 4.54 -9.77 0.47
N LEU A 185 3.34 -9.89 1.04
CA LEU A 185 3.15 -10.13 2.48
C LEU A 185 3.11 -11.63 2.82
N LEU A 186 3.26 -12.49 1.83
CA LEU A 186 3.26 -13.93 2.03
C LEU A 186 4.62 -14.37 2.56
N ALA A 187 4.62 -15.00 3.74
CA ALA A 187 5.86 -15.50 4.34
C ALA A 187 6.45 -16.65 3.47
N PRO A 188 7.76 -16.64 3.19
CA PRO A 188 8.40 -17.74 2.48
C PRO A 188 8.19 -19.06 3.26
N GLY A 189 7.65 -20.09 2.59
CA GLY A 189 7.49 -21.43 3.19
C GLY A 189 6.33 -21.59 4.18
N ALA A 190 5.48 -20.60 4.37
CA ALA A 190 4.26 -20.72 5.19
C ALA A 190 3.23 -21.62 4.51
N HIS A 191 3.52 -22.91 4.47
CA HIS A 191 2.50 -23.94 4.22
C HIS A 191 1.68 -24.06 5.52
N SER A 192 0.37 -24.12 5.38
CA SER A 192 -0.65 -24.14 6.43
C SER A 192 -0.23 -24.98 7.66
N GLY A 193 0.22 -24.33 8.73
CA GLY A 193 0.36 -24.98 10.02
C GLY A 193 -1.03 -25.27 10.62
N ASN A 194 -1.18 -26.40 11.30
CA ASN A 194 -2.44 -26.96 11.83
C ASN A 194 -3.24 -26.04 12.80
N GLY A 195 -2.78 -24.82 13.12
CA GLY A 195 -3.48 -23.90 14.05
C GLY A 195 -4.39 -22.86 13.36
N GLN A 196 -4.35 -22.72 12.03
CA GLN A 196 -5.03 -21.65 11.28
C GLN A 196 -6.28 -22.10 10.52
N ALA A 197 -6.72 -23.35 10.67
CA ALA A 197 -7.83 -23.93 9.90
C ALA A 197 -9.16 -23.15 10.04
N ALA A 198 -9.46 -22.61 11.21
CA ALA A 198 -10.68 -21.85 11.47
C ALA A 198 -10.68 -20.45 10.83
N GLU A 199 -9.51 -19.82 10.73
CA GLU A 199 -9.36 -18.45 10.16
C GLU A 199 -9.32 -18.44 8.63
N THR A 200 -9.05 -19.61 8.01
CA THR A 200 -8.97 -19.80 6.55
C THR A 200 -10.16 -20.56 5.99
N SER A 201 -11.15 -20.89 6.81
CA SER A 201 -12.36 -21.60 6.37
C SER A 201 -13.22 -20.72 5.47
N LEU A 202 -13.73 -21.30 4.39
CA LEU A 202 -14.73 -20.66 3.56
C LEU A 202 -16.09 -20.64 4.30
N PRO A 203 -16.97 -19.67 3.98
CA PRO A 203 -18.25 -19.53 4.66
C PRO A 203 -19.17 -20.72 4.40
N PRO A 204 -20.15 -20.97 5.29
CA PRO A 204 -21.18 -21.96 5.05
C PRO A 204 -21.88 -21.73 3.71
N GLY A 205 -22.16 -22.82 2.98
CA GLY A 205 -22.74 -22.78 1.64
C GLY A 205 -21.74 -22.77 0.48
N VAL A 206 -20.44 -22.55 0.75
CA VAL A 206 -19.38 -22.72 -0.25
C VAL A 206 -18.82 -24.14 -0.13
N SER A 207 -19.07 -24.96 -1.13
CA SER A 207 -18.60 -26.36 -1.21
C SER A 207 -17.30 -26.50 -2.00
N SER A 208 -16.75 -27.72 -2.04
CA SER A 208 -15.59 -28.04 -2.89
C SER A 208 -15.87 -27.96 -4.40
N GLN A 209 -17.14 -27.90 -4.79
CA GLN A 209 -17.56 -27.74 -6.19
C GLN A 209 -17.87 -26.27 -6.53
N SER A 210 -17.83 -25.38 -5.56
CA SER A 210 -18.03 -23.95 -5.77
C SER A 210 -16.79 -23.32 -6.39
N LEU A 211 -17.00 -22.39 -7.31
CA LEU A 211 -15.95 -21.57 -7.87
C LEU A 211 -15.87 -20.24 -7.09
N VAL A 212 -14.71 -19.90 -6.56
CA VAL A 212 -14.54 -18.79 -5.61
C VAL A 212 -13.79 -17.63 -6.23
N ALA A 213 -14.47 -16.51 -6.39
CA ALA A 213 -13.82 -15.20 -6.59
C ALA A 213 -13.59 -14.54 -5.22
N MET A 214 -12.39 -14.00 -4.95
CA MET A 214 -12.08 -13.41 -3.64
C MET A 214 -11.48 -12.03 -3.76
N TYR A 215 -11.91 -11.13 -2.87
CA TYR A 215 -11.32 -9.83 -2.62
C TYR A 215 -10.80 -9.76 -1.19
N VAL A 216 -9.58 -9.22 -0.98
CA VAL A 216 -9.02 -8.97 0.34
C VAL A 216 -8.58 -7.51 0.45
N GLY A 217 -9.05 -6.80 1.48
CA GLY A 217 -8.65 -5.42 1.74
C GLY A 217 -9.72 -4.58 2.43
N ASN A 218 -9.48 -3.25 2.54
CA ASN A 218 -10.49 -2.32 3.01
C ASN A 218 -11.62 -2.16 1.97
N LEU A 219 -12.78 -1.69 2.41
CA LEU A 219 -13.96 -1.53 1.56
C LEU A 219 -14.23 -0.06 1.22
N GLU A 220 -13.19 0.76 1.16
CA GLU A 220 -13.29 2.16 0.73
C GLU A 220 -13.82 2.25 -0.71
N HIS A 221 -14.56 3.31 -1.02
CA HIS A 221 -15.25 3.46 -2.31
C HIS A 221 -14.32 3.30 -3.52
N TYR A 222 -13.10 3.87 -3.46
CA TYR A 222 -12.13 3.80 -4.55
C TYR A 222 -11.60 2.39 -4.83
N GLN A 223 -11.79 1.45 -3.90
CA GLN A 223 -11.44 0.04 -4.08
C GLN A 223 -12.42 -0.70 -5.01
N GLY A 224 -13.57 -0.10 -5.34
CA GLY A 224 -14.49 -0.62 -6.34
C GLY A 224 -15.35 -1.80 -5.92
N ILE A 225 -15.64 -1.97 -4.63
CA ILE A 225 -16.45 -3.09 -4.15
C ILE A 225 -17.87 -3.04 -4.73
N GLY A 226 -18.44 -1.84 -4.91
CA GLY A 226 -19.72 -1.68 -5.61
C GLY A 226 -19.66 -2.21 -7.03
N LEU A 227 -18.64 -1.82 -7.80
CA LEU A 227 -18.37 -2.32 -9.15
C LEU A 227 -18.26 -3.85 -9.16
N LEU A 228 -17.52 -4.42 -8.19
CA LEU A 228 -17.34 -5.87 -8.08
C LEU A 228 -18.67 -6.60 -7.87
N ILE A 229 -19.51 -6.12 -6.95
CA ILE A 229 -20.81 -6.75 -6.65
C ILE A 229 -21.77 -6.60 -7.86
N ASP A 230 -21.79 -5.43 -8.50
CA ASP A 230 -22.60 -5.21 -9.69
C ASP A 230 -22.18 -6.13 -10.85
N GLY A 231 -20.85 -6.24 -11.08
CA GLY A 231 -20.30 -7.17 -12.06
C GLY A 231 -20.54 -8.63 -11.72
N PHE A 232 -20.45 -9.00 -10.45
CA PHE A 232 -20.64 -10.39 -10.01
C PHE A 232 -22.05 -10.91 -10.27
N ARG A 233 -23.07 -10.04 -10.32
CA ARG A 233 -24.43 -10.41 -10.79
C ARG A 233 -24.40 -11.00 -12.21
N HIS A 234 -23.60 -10.41 -13.12
CA HIS A 234 -23.44 -10.93 -14.49
C HIS A 234 -22.69 -12.26 -14.48
N THR A 235 -21.71 -12.42 -13.56
CA THR A 235 -20.98 -13.68 -13.38
C THR A 235 -21.91 -14.82 -12.96
N VAL A 236 -22.75 -14.62 -11.94
CA VAL A 236 -23.68 -15.62 -11.42
C VAL A 236 -24.68 -16.09 -12.51
N ALA A 237 -25.11 -15.19 -13.39
CA ALA A 237 -26.01 -15.56 -14.50
C ALA A 237 -25.38 -16.57 -15.47
N ARG A 238 -24.05 -16.63 -15.58
CA ARG A 238 -23.30 -17.52 -16.48
C ARG A 238 -22.67 -18.70 -15.75
N VAL A 239 -22.29 -18.50 -14.49
CA VAL A 239 -21.62 -19.48 -13.62
C VAL A 239 -22.40 -19.55 -12.30
N PRO A 240 -23.52 -20.32 -12.25
CA PRO A 240 -24.43 -20.32 -11.09
C PRO A 240 -23.81 -20.81 -9.77
N ASN A 241 -22.75 -21.63 -9.82
CA ASN A 241 -22.00 -22.11 -8.66
C ASN A 241 -20.83 -21.19 -8.26
N ALA A 242 -20.76 -19.97 -8.82
CA ALA A 242 -19.79 -18.97 -8.42
C ALA A 242 -20.18 -18.33 -7.08
N HIS A 243 -19.19 -18.14 -6.21
CA HIS A 243 -19.30 -17.42 -4.94
C HIS A 243 -18.27 -16.31 -4.87
N LEU A 244 -18.67 -15.15 -4.35
CA LEU A 244 -17.81 -14.01 -4.08
C LEU A 244 -17.54 -13.94 -2.58
N VAL A 245 -16.26 -14.02 -2.20
CA VAL A 245 -15.81 -13.90 -0.81
C VAL A 245 -15.06 -12.58 -0.64
N ILE A 246 -15.55 -11.73 0.26
CA ILE A 246 -14.98 -10.42 0.56
C ILE A 246 -14.41 -10.46 1.98
N VAL A 247 -13.09 -10.26 2.09
CA VAL A 247 -12.34 -10.29 3.36
C VAL A 247 -11.89 -8.89 3.71
N GLY A 248 -12.17 -8.45 4.93
CA GLY A 248 -11.83 -7.12 5.44
C GLY A 248 -13.02 -6.17 5.55
N GLY A 249 -12.74 -4.90 5.73
CA GLY A 249 -13.76 -3.85 5.88
C GLY A 249 -14.22 -3.62 7.32
N LEU A 250 -14.89 -2.49 7.52
CA LEU A 250 -15.57 -2.14 8.77
C LEU A 250 -17.03 -2.57 8.67
N ASP A 251 -17.67 -2.82 9.81
CA ASP A 251 -19.07 -3.31 9.87
C ASP A 251 -20.03 -2.43 9.06
N GLN A 252 -19.89 -1.10 9.13
CA GLN A 252 -20.73 -0.16 8.38
C GLN A 252 -20.59 -0.32 6.85
N ASP A 253 -19.38 -0.62 6.36
CA ASP A 253 -19.11 -0.82 4.93
C ASP A 253 -19.63 -2.20 4.49
N ILE A 254 -19.40 -3.22 5.32
CA ILE A 254 -19.93 -4.59 5.09
C ILE A 254 -21.44 -4.53 4.95
N GLU A 255 -22.14 -3.86 5.87
CA GLU A 255 -23.59 -3.75 5.84
C GLU A 255 -24.11 -2.99 4.61
N ARG A 256 -23.40 -1.91 4.20
CA ARG A 256 -23.72 -1.20 2.96
C ARG A 256 -23.67 -2.11 1.73
N TYR A 257 -22.61 -2.89 1.60
CA TYR A 257 -22.41 -3.78 0.45
C TYR A 257 -23.27 -5.05 0.52
N ARG A 258 -23.61 -5.53 1.71
CA ARG A 258 -24.60 -6.62 1.88
C ARG A 258 -25.97 -6.20 1.38
N ARG A 259 -26.42 -5.00 1.71
CA ARG A 259 -27.67 -4.44 1.17
C ARG A 259 -27.64 -4.34 -0.36
N ARG A 260 -26.50 -3.97 -0.94
CA ARG A 260 -26.33 -3.95 -2.40
C ARG A 260 -26.53 -5.35 -3.01
N ALA A 261 -25.89 -6.36 -2.43
CA ALA A 261 -26.04 -7.73 -2.89
C ALA A 261 -27.51 -8.25 -2.75
N GLN A 262 -28.22 -7.84 -1.68
CA GLN A 262 -29.64 -8.13 -1.50
C GLN A 262 -30.50 -7.50 -2.61
N GLN A 263 -30.28 -6.21 -2.90
CA GLN A 263 -31.01 -5.49 -3.97
C GLN A 263 -30.82 -6.13 -5.34
N LEU A 264 -29.66 -6.75 -5.58
CA LEU A 264 -29.33 -7.44 -6.82
C LEU A 264 -29.76 -8.91 -6.85
N GLY A 265 -30.31 -9.46 -5.74
CA GLY A 265 -30.76 -10.85 -5.64
C GLY A 265 -29.65 -11.88 -5.58
N ILE A 266 -28.41 -11.49 -5.23
CA ILE A 266 -27.23 -12.38 -5.20
C ILE A 266 -26.64 -12.55 -3.78
N VAL A 267 -27.38 -12.20 -2.74
CA VAL A 267 -26.90 -12.24 -1.36
C VAL A 267 -26.45 -13.62 -0.88
N THR A 268 -27.02 -14.69 -1.44
CA THR A 268 -26.66 -16.08 -1.12
C THR A 268 -25.29 -16.49 -1.68
N GLN A 269 -24.81 -15.81 -2.70
CA GLN A 269 -23.49 -16.06 -3.32
C GLN A 269 -22.42 -15.04 -2.91
N VAL A 270 -22.78 -13.96 -2.17
CA VAL A 270 -21.81 -12.93 -1.72
C VAL A 270 -21.59 -13.03 -0.22
N HIS A 271 -20.37 -13.33 0.19
CA HIS A 271 -20.00 -13.61 1.57
C HIS A 271 -19.01 -12.56 2.09
N PHE A 272 -19.28 -12.02 3.29
CA PHE A 272 -18.41 -11.08 3.97
C PHE A 272 -17.82 -11.72 5.22
N LEU A 273 -16.49 -11.88 5.26
CA LEU A 273 -15.78 -12.50 6.38
C LEU A 273 -15.28 -11.49 7.43
N GLY A 274 -15.37 -10.19 7.14
CA GLY A 274 -14.78 -9.17 8.00
C GLY A 274 -13.24 -9.20 8.02
N PRO A 275 -12.60 -8.42 8.91
CA PRO A 275 -11.14 -8.40 9.03
C PRO A 275 -10.58 -9.76 9.44
N ARG A 276 -9.41 -10.10 8.88
CA ARG A 276 -8.63 -11.30 9.21
C ARG A 276 -7.18 -10.93 9.49
N PRO A 277 -6.47 -11.66 10.36
CA PRO A 277 -5.04 -11.47 10.59
C PRO A 277 -4.23 -11.66 9.32
N VAL A 278 -3.13 -10.90 9.17
CA VAL A 278 -2.24 -11.03 8.01
C VAL A 278 -1.64 -12.44 7.92
N ALA A 279 -1.43 -13.10 9.07
CA ALA A 279 -0.94 -14.48 9.11
C ALA A 279 -1.85 -15.50 8.40
N SER A 280 -3.17 -15.24 8.33
CA SER A 280 -4.12 -16.11 7.61
C SER A 280 -4.20 -15.82 6.11
N LEU A 281 -3.53 -14.77 5.62
CA LEU A 281 -3.66 -14.30 4.24
C LEU A 281 -3.32 -15.37 3.22
N ASN A 282 -2.19 -16.07 3.36
CA ASN A 282 -1.76 -17.09 2.41
C ASN A 282 -2.81 -18.21 2.28
N GLY A 283 -3.29 -18.74 3.41
CA GLY A 283 -4.32 -19.79 3.40
C GLY A 283 -5.65 -19.34 2.80
N LEU A 284 -6.03 -18.06 2.98
CA LEU A 284 -7.23 -17.50 2.36
C LEU A 284 -7.07 -17.37 0.85
N LEU A 285 -5.96 -16.78 0.38
CA LEU A 285 -5.74 -16.58 -1.07
C LEU A 285 -5.73 -17.91 -1.84
N GLN A 286 -5.19 -18.96 -1.24
CA GLN A 286 -5.18 -20.31 -1.83
C GLN A 286 -6.56 -21.00 -1.92
N ARG A 287 -7.60 -20.45 -1.23
CA ARG A 287 -8.97 -20.93 -1.34
C ARG A 287 -9.74 -20.34 -2.51
N ALA A 288 -9.19 -19.36 -3.19
CA ALA A 288 -9.83 -18.70 -4.33
C ALA A 288 -9.39 -19.32 -5.66
N ASP A 289 -10.32 -19.38 -6.61
CA ASP A 289 -10.02 -19.65 -8.01
C ASP A 289 -9.56 -18.41 -8.75
N VAL A 290 -10.08 -17.23 -8.35
CA VAL A 290 -9.74 -15.93 -8.93
C VAL A 290 -9.66 -14.89 -7.81
N LEU A 291 -8.57 -14.13 -7.76
CA LEU A 291 -8.41 -12.96 -6.90
C LEU A 291 -8.77 -11.69 -7.67
N VAL A 292 -9.51 -10.79 -7.04
CA VAL A 292 -10.06 -9.62 -7.74
C VAL A 292 -9.56 -8.31 -7.15
N SER A 293 -9.08 -7.41 -8.02
CA SER A 293 -8.76 -6.02 -7.68
C SER A 293 -9.57 -5.05 -8.53
N PRO A 294 -10.80 -4.69 -8.11
CA PRO A 294 -11.76 -3.92 -8.92
C PRO A 294 -11.60 -2.40 -8.76
N ARG A 295 -10.41 -1.91 -8.47
CA ARG A 295 -10.12 -0.52 -8.14
C ARG A 295 -10.66 0.46 -9.18
N LEU A 296 -11.16 1.63 -8.72
CA LEU A 296 -11.75 2.67 -9.60
C LEU A 296 -10.79 3.83 -9.85
N LYS A 297 -9.88 4.14 -8.90
CA LYS A 297 -8.94 5.26 -9.02
C LYS A 297 -7.74 5.12 -8.08
N GLY A 298 -6.74 5.98 -8.29
CA GLY A 298 -5.50 6.08 -7.52
C GLY A 298 -4.27 5.88 -8.39
N LEU A 299 -3.13 6.44 -7.99
CA LEU A 299 -1.86 6.37 -8.73
C LEU A 299 -1.01 5.17 -8.32
N ASN A 300 -0.88 4.92 -7.02
CA ASN A 300 -0.03 3.86 -6.49
C ASN A 300 -0.61 2.48 -6.74
N THR A 301 0.24 1.50 -6.95
CA THR A 301 -0.18 0.09 -7.02
C THR A 301 -0.72 -0.36 -5.66
N PRO A 302 -1.90 -1.02 -5.60
CA PRO A 302 -2.36 -1.58 -4.34
C PRO A 302 -1.42 -2.67 -3.84
N MET A 303 -0.94 -2.58 -2.59
CA MET A 303 -0.01 -3.56 -1.98
C MET A 303 -0.49 -5.02 -2.10
N LYS A 304 -1.82 -5.25 -2.06
CA LYS A 304 -2.40 -6.59 -2.24
C LYS A 304 -2.02 -7.27 -3.57
N ILE A 305 -1.72 -6.49 -4.62
CA ILE A 305 -1.37 -7.03 -5.94
C ILE A 305 -0.15 -7.93 -5.84
N TYR A 306 0.88 -7.54 -5.11
CA TYR A 306 2.10 -8.35 -4.95
C TYR A 306 1.82 -9.69 -4.27
N SER A 307 0.99 -9.69 -3.22
CA SER A 307 0.56 -10.94 -2.57
C SER A 307 -0.37 -11.78 -3.43
N TYR A 308 -1.23 -11.14 -4.23
CA TYR A 308 -2.09 -11.84 -5.17
C TYR A 308 -1.28 -12.58 -6.24
N LEU A 309 -0.31 -11.90 -6.86
CA LEU A 309 0.57 -12.50 -7.87
C LEU A 309 1.42 -13.65 -7.28
N ASP A 310 1.88 -13.50 -6.03
CA ASP A 310 2.73 -14.50 -5.36
C ASP A 310 1.94 -15.73 -4.87
N SER A 311 0.62 -15.59 -4.65
CA SER A 311 -0.23 -16.67 -4.13
C SER A 311 -0.31 -17.90 -5.05
N GLY A 312 -0.03 -17.71 -6.36
CA GLY A 312 -0.26 -18.74 -7.37
C GLY A 312 -1.73 -18.90 -7.77
N THR A 313 -2.56 -17.88 -7.51
CA THR A 313 -3.96 -17.78 -7.91
C THR A 313 -4.11 -16.76 -9.04
N ALA A 314 -4.98 -17.01 -10.02
CA ALA A 314 -5.21 -16.08 -11.12
C ALA A 314 -5.79 -14.75 -10.62
N VAL A 315 -5.33 -13.64 -11.19
CA VAL A 315 -5.75 -12.29 -10.82
C VAL A 315 -6.60 -11.67 -11.91
N LEU A 316 -7.76 -11.12 -11.54
CA LEU A 316 -8.54 -10.21 -12.37
C LEU A 316 -8.41 -8.79 -11.79
N ALA A 317 -8.07 -7.83 -12.63
CA ALA A 317 -7.94 -6.45 -12.19
C ALA A 317 -8.52 -5.46 -13.20
N THR A 318 -8.92 -4.29 -12.73
CA THR A 318 -9.32 -3.20 -13.64
C THR A 318 -8.10 -2.64 -14.37
N ARG A 319 -8.26 -2.33 -15.66
CA ARG A 319 -7.20 -1.76 -16.53
C ARG A 319 -7.03 -0.26 -16.24
N LEU A 320 -6.50 0.03 -15.06
CA LEU A 320 -6.11 1.37 -14.61
C LEU A 320 -4.60 1.47 -14.47
N ARG A 321 -4.05 2.67 -14.57
CA ARG A 321 -2.61 2.89 -14.42
C ARG A 321 -2.07 2.32 -13.11
N SER A 322 -2.81 2.43 -12.01
CA SER A 322 -2.43 1.84 -10.72
C SER A 322 -2.22 0.32 -10.75
N HIS A 323 -2.81 -0.37 -11.72
CA HIS A 323 -2.59 -1.79 -11.98
C HIS A 323 -1.58 -2.02 -13.11
N THR A 324 -1.74 -1.34 -14.24
CA THR A 324 -0.96 -1.61 -15.46
C THR A 324 0.51 -1.20 -15.39
N GLN A 325 0.92 -0.49 -14.36
CA GLN A 325 2.35 -0.25 -14.08
C GLN A 325 3.07 -1.49 -13.50
N VAL A 326 2.33 -2.52 -13.07
CA VAL A 326 2.85 -3.80 -12.56
C VAL A 326 2.24 -4.99 -13.30
N LEU A 327 0.96 -4.90 -13.69
CA LEU A 327 0.22 -5.97 -14.34
C LEU A 327 0.17 -5.78 -15.86
N ASP A 328 0.28 -6.88 -16.59
CA ASP A 328 -0.02 -6.99 -18.02
C ASP A 328 -0.91 -8.21 -18.30
N ASP A 329 -1.29 -8.38 -19.59
CA ASP A 329 -2.16 -9.49 -20.01
C ASP A 329 -1.49 -10.88 -19.92
N ARG A 330 -0.20 -10.95 -19.54
CA ARG A 330 0.50 -12.20 -19.23
C ARG A 330 0.33 -12.61 -17.77
N THR A 331 0.26 -11.63 -16.86
CA THR A 331 0.29 -11.83 -15.41
C THR A 331 -1.07 -11.66 -14.76
N ALA A 332 -2.05 -11.03 -15.43
CA ALA A 332 -3.40 -10.83 -14.93
C ALA A 332 -4.42 -10.71 -16.07
N TYR A 333 -5.69 -10.94 -15.77
CA TYR A 333 -6.79 -10.65 -16.67
C TYR A 333 -7.27 -9.22 -16.43
N LEU A 334 -7.02 -8.33 -17.38
CA LEU A 334 -7.29 -6.92 -17.24
C LEU A 334 -8.57 -6.50 -17.96
N VAL A 335 -9.52 -5.88 -17.23
CA VAL A 335 -10.84 -5.47 -17.74
C VAL A 335 -11.07 -3.97 -17.57
N ALA A 336 -11.99 -3.40 -18.37
CA ALA A 336 -12.48 -2.05 -18.13
C ALA A 336 -13.15 -1.95 -16.75
N PRO A 337 -13.09 -0.77 -16.06
CA PRO A 337 -13.73 -0.58 -14.76
C PRO A 337 -15.26 -0.40 -14.91
N GLU A 338 -15.91 -1.36 -15.52
CA GLU A 338 -17.34 -1.42 -15.83
C GLU A 338 -17.94 -2.73 -15.33
N PRO A 339 -19.18 -2.73 -14.81
CA PRO A 339 -19.78 -3.94 -14.23
C PRO A 339 -19.83 -5.12 -15.19
N GLU A 340 -20.24 -4.89 -16.43
CA GLU A 340 -20.37 -5.93 -17.46
C GLU A 340 -19.00 -6.54 -17.81
N ALA A 341 -18.00 -5.70 -18.08
CA ALA A 341 -16.65 -6.14 -18.41
C ALA A 341 -16.01 -6.95 -17.26
N LEU A 342 -16.22 -6.52 -16.02
CA LEU A 342 -15.74 -7.23 -14.83
C LEU A 342 -16.46 -8.57 -14.65
N GLY A 343 -17.79 -8.59 -14.82
CA GLY A 343 -18.58 -9.80 -14.71
C GLY A 343 -18.24 -10.82 -15.78
N ASP A 344 -18.07 -10.38 -17.03
CA ASP A 344 -17.69 -11.23 -18.16
C ASP A 344 -16.27 -11.81 -17.97
N GLY A 345 -15.33 -10.97 -17.54
CA GLY A 345 -13.97 -11.40 -17.23
C GLY A 345 -13.90 -12.43 -16.11
N LEU A 346 -14.68 -12.23 -15.04
CA LEU A 346 -14.81 -13.22 -13.96
C LEU A 346 -15.42 -14.54 -14.45
N ALA A 347 -16.53 -14.48 -15.20
CA ALA A 347 -17.17 -15.67 -15.74
C ALA A 347 -16.23 -16.45 -16.65
N HIS A 348 -15.46 -15.74 -17.50
CA HIS A 348 -14.47 -16.36 -18.37
C HIS A 348 -13.35 -17.05 -17.56
N LEU A 349 -12.72 -16.36 -16.60
CA LEU A 349 -11.68 -16.95 -15.76
C LEU A 349 -12.19 -18.13 -14.93
N LEU A 350 -13.38 -18.04 -14.34
CA LEU A 350 -13.94 -19.12 -13.53
C LEU A 350 -14.23 -20.37 -14.39
N SER A 351 -14.58 -20.18 -15.67
CA SER A 351 -14.89 -21.28 -16.59
C SER A 351 -13.66 -21.89 -17.28
N ASP A 352 -12.51 -21.21 -17.27
CA ASP A 352 -11.27 -21.67 -17.95
C ASP A 352 -10.13 -21.94 -16.95
N PRO A 353 -10.00 -23.17 -16.44
CA PRO A 353 -8.92 -23.51 -15.51
C PRO A 353 -7.52 -23.46 -16.17
N GLY A 354 -7.43 -23.67 -17.48
CA GLY A 354 -6.17 -23.59 -18.22
C GLY A 354 -5.64 -22.13 -18.27
N LEU A 355 -6.52 -21.18 -18.54
CA LEU A 355 -6.19 -19.77 -18.50
C LEU A 355 -5.77 -19.34 -17.09
N ARG A 356 -6.52 -19.76 -16.05
CA ARG A 356 -6.15 -19.48 -14.67
C ARG A 356 -4.74 -19.98 -14.33
N ALA A 357 -4.45 -21.24 -14.64
CA ALA A 357 -3.14 -21.83 -14.36
C ALA A 357 -1.99 -21.11 -15.08
N ARG A 358 -2.19 -20.72 -16.35
CA ARG A 358 -1.19 -20.00 -17.14
C ARG A 358 -0.88 -18.62 -16.53
N LEU A 359 -1.93 -17.84 -16.24
CA LEU A 359 -1.75 -16.50 -15.64
C LEU A 359 -1.09 -16.58 -14.27
N ALA A 360 -1.54 -17.48 -13.41
CA ALA A 360 -1.00 -17.68 -12.06
C ALA A 360 0.49 -18.06 -12.07
N THR A 361 0.88 -18.96 -12.97
CA THR A 361 2.28 -19.40 -13.11
C THR A 361 3.18 -18.23 -13.54
N GLN A 362 2.75 -17.46 -14.53
CA GLN A 362 3.53 -16.31 -15.02
C GLN A 362 3.59 -15.19 -13.97
N ALA A 363 2.46 -14.92 -13.28
CA ALA A 363 2.38 -13.95 -12.21
C ALA A 363 3.36 -14.26 -11.07
N LYS A 364 3.36 -15.51 -10.60
CA LYS A 364 4.25 -15.96 -9.52
C LYS A 364 5.71 -15.85 -9.89
N ALA A 365 6.10 -16.29 -11.10
CA ALA A 365 7.47 -16.15 -11.59
C ALA A 365 7.92 -14.68 -11.63
N TYR A 366 7.04 -13.79 -12.10
CA TYR A 366 7.32 -12.36 -12.18
C TYR A 366 7.54 -11.72 -10.80
N VAL A 367 6.67 -12.02 -9.82
CA VAL A 367 6.83 -11.50 -8.46
C VAL A 367 8.12 -12.01 -7.81
N GLN A 368 8.42 -13.28 -7.95
CA GLN A 368 9.62 -13.89 -7.38
C GLN A 368 10.93 -13.33 -7.97
N GLN A 369 10.87 -12.73 -9.15
CA GLN A 369 12.02 -12.08 -9.78
C GLN A 369 12.14 -10.60 -9.36
N GLU A 370 11.03 -9.85 -9.33
CA GLU A 370 11.04 -8.40 -9.30
C GLU A 370 10.62 -7.78 -7.96
N PHE A 371 9.80 -8.50 -7.15
CA PHE A 371 9.13 -7.93 -5.97
C PHE A 371 9.36 -8.74 -4.69
N THR A 372 10.55 -9.30 -4.56
CA THR A 372 10.98 -9.96 -3.33
C THR A 372 11.64 -8.96 -2.37
N PRO A 373 11.77 -9.30 -1.07
CA PRO A 373 12.56 -8.52 -0.13
C PRO A 373 13.99 -8.26 -0.61
N GLU A 374 14.62 -9.27 -1.24
CA GLU A 374 15.98 -9.14 -1.78
C GLU A 374 16.03 -8.17 -2.97
N ALA A 375 15.02 -8.16 -3.85
CA ALA A 375 14.91 -7.18 -4.93
C ALA A 375 14.73 -5.76 -4.37
N ALA A 376 13.87 -5.58 -3.37
CA ALA A 376 13.70 -4.31 -2.67
C ALA A 376 15.02 -3.84 -2.03
N HIS A 377 15.73 -4.73 -1.35
CA HIS A 377 17.04 -4.43 -0.75
C HIS A 377 18.09 -4.02 -1.80
N ARG A 378 18.13 -4.63 -2.97
CA ARG A 378 19.03 -4.22 -4.06
C ARG A 378 18.72 -2.80 -4.55
N LYS A 379 17.42 -2.48 -4.77
CA LYS A 379 16.95 -1.16 -5.20
C LYS A 379 17.25 -0.09 -4.15
N LEU A 380 16.96 -0.37 -2.87
CA LEU A 380 17.31 0.49 -1.74
C LEU A 380 18.83 0.72 -1.65
N SER A 381 19.64 -0.34 -1.82
CA SER A 381 21.10 -0.23 -1.78
C SER A 381 21.64 0.70 -2.86
N ALA A 382 21.17 0.58 -4.09
CA ALA A 382 21.55 1.46 -5.18
C ALA A 382 21.20 2.92 -4.86
N PHE A 383 19.97 3.18 -4.39
CA PHE A 383 19.52 4.52 -4.05
C PHE A 383 20.31 5.12 -2.87
N TYR A 384 20.43 4.40 -1.75
CA TYR A 384 21.09 4.93 -0.55
C TYR A 384 22.60 5.12 -0.75
N THR A 385 23.28 4.34 -1.57
CA THR A 385 24.70 4.58 -1.93
C THR A 385 24.87 5.95 -2.56
N MET A 386 23.95 6.36 -3.44
CA MET A 386 23.97 7.71 -4.03
C MET A 386 23.65 8.80 -2.99
N MET A 387 22.69 8.53 -2.09
CA MET A 387 22.29 9.53 -1.07
C MET A 387 23.39 9.74 -0.04
N GLU A 388 24.08 8.69 0.39
CA GLU A 388 25.23 8.75 1.31
C GLU A 388 26.38 9.56 0.73
N SER A 389 26.69 9.34 -0.55
CA SER A 389 27.72 10.12 -1.26
C SER A 389 27.36 11.61 -1.32
N LYS A 390 26.12 11.95 -1.70
CA LYS A 390 25.64 13.33 -1.75
C LYS A 390 25.59 13.99 -0.38
N ALA A 391 25.17 13.28 0.67
CA ALA A 391 25.11 13.80 2.03
C ALA A 391 26.51 14.08 2.60
N SER A 392 27.50 13.27 2.24
CA SER A 392 28.88 13.47 2.65
C SER A 392 29.53 14.66 1.91
N GLY A 393 29.25 14.81 0.62
CA GLY A 393 29.74 15.94 -0.18
C GLY A 393 29.09 17.28 0.19
N ALA A 394 27.89 17.31 0.74
CA ALA A 394 27.23 18.53 1.22
C ALA A 394 27.83 19.08 2.54
N LYS A 395 28.66 18.28 3.24
CA LYS A 395 29.34 18.66 4.49
C LYS A 395 30.80 19.14 4.27
N ALA A 396 31.37 18.87 3.11
CA ALA A 396 32.69 19.33 2.68
C ALA A 396 32.58 20.71 2.04
#